data_b268a367141f2b1115286301c23a0538
#
_entry.id   b268a367141f2b1115286301c23a0538
#
_cell.length_a   1.000
_cell.length_b   1.000
_cell.length_c   1.000
_cell.angle_alpha   90.00
_cell.angle_beta   90.00
_cell.angle_gamma   90.00
#
_symmetry.space_group_name_H-M   'P 1'
#
loop_
_entity.id
_entity.type
_entity.pdbx_description
1 polymer ?
#
loop_
_entity_poly.entity_id
_entity_poly.type
_entity_poly.pdbx_seq_one_letter_code
_entity_poly.pdbx_strand_id
1 'polypeptide(L)' 'MERNALEELKAHLMSTNEDFRRLAEQHLDYARKLESLEAQLHLTEQEQIEETRLKKMKLRLKDQMEAIISQYRGQQQVA' A
#
# COMPACT_ATOMS: atom_id res chain seq x y z
N MET A 1 24.53 -5.16 -4.76
CA MET A 1 23.74 -4.33 -3.84
C MET A 1 22.85 -5.19 -2.98
N GLU A 2 22.92 -4.96 -1.70
CA GLU A 2 22.15 -5.81 -0.79
C GLU A 2 20.67 -5.46 -0.83
N ARG A 3 19.85 -6.48 -0.86
CA ARG A 3 18.42 -6.30 -0.76
C ARG A 3 18.04 -6.02 0.68
N ASN A 4 17.13 -5.08 0.84
CA ASN A 4 16.54 -4.80 2.13
C ASN A 4 15.71 -6.01 2.56
N ALA A 5 15.90 -6.47 3.79
CA ALA A 5 15.13 -7.59 4.33
C ALA A 5 13.62 -7.32 4.28
N LEU A 6 13.22 -6.06 4.42
CA LEU A 6 11.81 -5.68 4.33
C LEU A 6 11.27 -5.91 2.92
N GLU A 7 12.04 -5.60 1.90
CA GLU A 7 11.60 -5.81 0.52
C GLU A 7 11.48 -7.29 0.19
N GLU A 8 12.39 -8.10 0.71
CA GLU A 8 12.30 -9.55 0.53
C GLU A 8 11.06 -10.12 1.21
N LEU A 9 10.75 -9.63 2.40
CA LEU A 9 9.55 -10.05 3.12
C LEU A 9 8.30 -9.65 2.37
N LYS A 10 8.25 -8.43 1.84
CA LYS A 10 7.10 -8.00 1.04
C LYS A 10 6.91 -8.87 -0.19
N ALA A 11 8.00 -9.19 -0.88
CA ALA A 11 7.94 -10.07 -2.05
C ALA A 11 7.43 -11.46 -1.68
N HIS A 12 7.90 -11.98 -0.55
CA HIS A 12 7.44 -13.26 -0.04
C HIS A 12 5.94 -13.24 0.26
N LEU A 13 5.47 -12.19 0.93
CA LEU A 13 4.05 -12.05 1.26
C LEU A 13 3.19 -11.90 0.01
N MET A 14 3.70 -11.22 -1.02
CA MET A 14 2.98 -11.10 -2.28
C MET A 14 2.72 -12.46 -2.93
N SER A 15 3.60 -13.41 -2.73
CA SER A 15 3.44 -14.74 -3.32
C SER A 15 2.73 -15.72 -2.40
N THR A 16 2.72 -15.50 -1.09
CA THR A 16 2.20 -16.47 -0.13
C THR A 16 0.97 -16.03 0.66
N ASN A 17 0.75 -14.73 0.76
CA ASN A 17 -0.36 -14.19 1.56
C ASN A 17 -1.38 -13.53 0.66
N GLU A 18 -2.54 -14.14 0.52
CA GLU A 18 -3.58 -13.65 -0.37
C GLU A 18 -4.13 -12.31 0.08
N ASP A 19 -4.29 -12.11 1.38
CA ASP A 19 -4.78 -10.84 1.92
C ASP A 19 -3.80 -9.71 1.64
N PHE A 20 -2.51 -9.96 1.82
CA PHE A 20 -1.48 -8.97 1.54
C PHE A 20 -1.49 -8.59 0.06
N ARG A 21 -1.60 -9.58 -0.82
CA ARG A 21 -1.64 -9.33 -2.26
C ARG A 21 -2.84 -8.49 -2.65
N ARG A 22 -4.00 -8.78 -2.07
CA ARG A 22 -5.22 -8.01 -2.32
C ARG A 22 -5.06 -6.56 -1.89
N LEU A 23 -4.50 -6.35 -0.71
CA LEU A 23 -4.25 -5.00 -0.21
C LEU A 23 -3.26 -4.25 -1.10
N ALA A 24 -2.23 -4.93 -1.56
CA ALA A 24 -1.23 -4.34 -2.45
C ALA A 24 -1.84 -3.93 -3.77
N GLU A 25 -2.72 -4.76 -4.33
CA GLU A 25 -3.39 -4.45 -5.58
C GLU A 25 -4.33 -3.24 -5.43
N GLN A 26 -5.07 -3.18 -4.34
CA GLN A 26 -5.94 -2.05 -4.06
C GLN A 26 -5.12 -0.77 -3.85
N HIS A 27 -4.00 -0.89 -3.14
CA HIS A 27 -3.11 0.24 -2.93
C HIS A 27 -2.59 0.79 -4.26
N LEU A 28 -2.22 -0.09 -5.16
CA LEU A 28 -1.75 0.30 -6.47
C LEU A 28 -2.86 1.01 -7.28
N ASP A 29 -4.09 0.49 -7.20
CA ASP A 29 -5.22 1.11 -7.89
C ASP A 29 -5.45 2.54 -7.40
N TYR A 30 -5.43 2.74 -6.10
CA TYR A 30 -5.60 4.08 -5.54
C TYR A 30 -4.43 4.99 -5.91
N ALA A 31 -3.23 4.44 -5.93
CA ALA A 31 -2.05 5.20 -6.32
C ALA A 31 -2.15 5.70 -7.75
N ARG A 32 -2.65 4.85 -8.65
CA ARG A 32 -2.83 5.21 -10.06
C ARG A 32 -3.90 6.29 -10.22
N LYS A 33 -5.00 6.17 -9.48
CA LYS A 33 -6.05 7.17 -9.53
C LYS A 33 -5.56 8.53 -9.01
N LEU A 34 -4.79 8.50 -7.94
CA LEU A 34 -4.19 9.72 -7.39
C LEU A 34 -3.22 10.34 -8.39
N GLU A 35 -2.38 9.54 -9.00
CA GLU A 35 -1.44 10.03 -9.99
C GLU A 35 -2.16 10.72 -11.14
N SER A 36 -3.26 10.13 -11.59
CA SER A 36 -4.06 10.70 -12.66
C SER A 36 -4.65 12.06 -12.25
N LEU A 37 -5.15 12.18 -11.02
CA LEU A 37 -5.69 13.43 -10.53
C LEU A 37 -4.59 14.49 -10.36
N GLU A 38 -3.46 14.09 -9.80
CA GLU A 38 -2.37 15.01 -9.53
C GLU A 38 -1.64 15.47 -10.78
N ALA A 39 -1.83 14.76 -11.89
CA ALA A 39 -1.27 15.17 -13.18
C ALA A 39 -2.06 16.33 -13.80
N GLN A 40 -3.25 16.62 -13.32
CA GLN A 40 -4.06 17.72 -13.83
C GLN A 40 -3.57 19.04 -13.29
N LEU A 41 -3.59 20.06 -14.13
CA LEU A 41 -3.15 21.42 -13.73
C LEU A 41 -4.09 22.03 -12.70
N HIS A 42 -5.38 21.77 -12.85
CA HIS A 42 -6.40 22.31 -11.96
C HIS A 42 -7.38 21.21 -11.62
N LEU A 43 -7.68 21.08 -10.34
CA LEU A 43 -8.69 20.16 -9.87
C LEU A 43 -9.96 20.91 -9.52
N THR A 44 -11.10 20.33 -9.88
CA THR A 44 -12.38 20.84 -9.43
C THR A 44 -12.52 20.59 -7.93
N GLU A 45 -13.51 21.22 -7.31
CA GLU A 45 -13.79 21.00 -5.90
C GLU A 45 -14.02 19.51 -5.60
N GLN A 46 -14.82 18.86 -6.45
CA GLN A 46 -15.11 17.45 -6.29
C GLN A 46 -13.84 16.59 -6.46
N GLU A 47 -12.99 16.97 -7.39
CA GLU A 47 -11.75 16.25 -7.59
C GLU A 47 -10.78 16.42 -6.42
N GLN A 48 -10.78 17.58 -5.78
CA GLN A 48 -9.98 17.80 -4.59
C GLN A 48 -10.46 16.94 -3.42
N ILE A 49 -11.78 16.81 -3.29
CA ILE A 49 -12.37 15.92 -2.27
C ILE A 49 -11.99 14.48 -2.56
N GLU A 50 -12.07 14.09 -3.82
CA GLU A 50 -11.68 12.74 -4.25
C GLU A 50 -10.21 12.46 -3.98
N GLU A 51 -9.35 13.43 -4.25
CA GLU A 51 -7.92 13.31 -3.97
C GLU A 51 -7.67 13.04 -2.50
N THR A 52 -8.31 13.82 -1.63
CA THR A 52 -8.17 13.65 -0.18
C THR A 52 -8.65 12.26 0.25
N ARG A 53 -9.78 11.84 -0.30
CA ARG A 53 -10.35 10.53 0.01
C ARG A 53 -9.41 9.41 -0.40
N LEU A 54 -8.87 9.49 -1.61
CA LEU A 54 -7.96 8.48 -2.13
C LEU A 54 -6.69 8.38 -1.30
N LYS A 55 -6.18 9.53 -0.84
CA LYS A 55 -5.00 9.55 0.02
C LYS A 55 -5.27 8.84 1.35
N LYS A 56 -6.44 9.08 1.93
CA LYS A 56 -6.83 8.42 3.18
C LYS A 56 -6.99 6.91 3.00
N MET A 57 -7.62 6.50 1.91
CA MET A 57 -7.80 5.08 1.62
C MET A 57 -6.46 4.39 1.38
N LYS A 58 -5.59 5.06 0.65
CA LYS A 58 -4.25 4.54 0.37
C LYS A 58 -3.47 4.34 1.66
N LEU A 59 -3.53 5.32 2.57
CA LEU A 59 -2.85 5.22 3.85
C LEU A 59 -3.42 4.09 4.70
N ARG A 60 -4.73 3.91 4.68
CA ARG A 60 -5.39 2.83 5.41
C ARG A 60 -4.93 1.47 4.92
N LEU A 61 -4.83 1.30 3.60
CA LEU A 61 -4.34 0.06 3.01
C LEU A 61 -2.89 -0.19 3.40
N LYS A 62 -2.08 0.85 3.39
CA LYS A 62 -0.69 0.75 3.80
C LYS A 62 -0.57 0.29 5.26
N ASP A 63 -1.40 0.87 6.13
CA ASP A 63 -1.40 0.48 7.55
C ASP A 63 -1.77 -0.99 7.73
N GLN A 64 -2.75 -1.47 6.97
CA GLN A 64 -3.14 -2.88 7.02
C GLN A 64 -2.03 -3.79 6.52
N MET A 65 -1.35 -3.38 5.45
CA MET A 65 -0.21 -4.13 4.93
C MET A 65 0.92 -4.18 5.95
N GLU A 66 1.19 -3.07 6.61
CA GLU A 66 2.22 -3.01 7.65
C GLU A 66 1.88 -3.88 8.85
N ALA A 67 0.58 -3.99 9.18
CA ALA A 67 0.15 -4.87 10.26
C ALA A 67 0.45 -6.33 9.93
N ILE A 68 0.23 -6.74 8.69
CA ILE A 68 0.56 -8.10 8.24
C ILE A 68 2.06 -8.33 8.31
N ILE A 69 2.83 -7.38 7.83
CA ILE A 69 4.29 -7.45 7.86
C ILE A 69 4.78 -7.59 9.30
N SER A 70 4.22 -6.80 10.19
CA SER A 70 4.60 -6.80 11.60
C SER A 70 4.30 -8.15 12.25
N GLN A 71 3.13 -8.72 11.97
CA GLN A 71 2.76 -10.02 12.49
C GLN A 71 3.72 -11.10 12.00
N TYR A 72 4.04 -11.07 10.72
CA TYR A 72 4.95 -12.04 10.15
C TYR A 72 6.35 -11.93 10.74
N ARG A 73 6.84 -10.71 10.91
CA ARG A 73 8.15 -10.49 11.53
C ARG A 73 8.18 -10.95 12.97
N GLY A 74 7.08 -10.71 13.69
CA GLY A 74 6.96 -11.18 15.05
C GLY A 74 7.05 -12.70 15.16
N GLN A 75 6.43 -13.40 14.21
CA GLN A 75 6.49 -14.86 14.17
C GLN A 75 7.88 -15.36 13.85
N GLN A 76 8.60 -14.65 12.99
CA GLN A 76 9.95 -15.04 12.63
C GLN A 76 10.97 -14.76 13.72
N GLN A 77 10.65 -13.84 14.61
CA GLN A 77 11.57 -13.43 15.67
C GLN A 77 11.38 -14.21 16.96
N VAL A 78 10.67 -15.31 16.89
CA VAL A 78 10.52 -16.19 18.06
C VAL A 78 11.88 -16.78 18.39
N ALA A 79 12.31 -16.49 19.58
CA ALA A 79 13.59 -16.96 20.06
C ALA A 79 13.55 -18.47 20.38
#